data_e9f624f5fa37e62dd5772a5421967427
#
_entry.id   e9f624f5fa37e62dd5772a5421967427
#
_cell.length_a   1.000
_cell.length_b   1.000
_cell.length_c   1.000
_cell.angle_alpha   90.00
_cell.angle_beta   90.00
_cell.angle_gamma   90.00
#
_symmetry.space_group_name_H-M   'P 1'
#
loop_
_entity.id
_entity.type
_entity.pdbx_description
1 polymer ?
#
loop_
_entity_poly.entity_id
_entity_poly.type
_entity_poly.pdbx_seq_one_letter_code
_entity_poly.pdbx_strand_id
1 'polypeptide(L)'
;MDDLKQNEYHFWEGSFKGLSPEEILALSDEDFSTLLKEFYDSFSKTNLLLAKNLKKDAMKNDFFKSNEPYLKKQFKRMLKNFGYQKGKEIHLFRSIEVNDTSEVNLDEKGICWTPTVEALPYLEELLLLQDKTYIVRFYGITDASNVDWVESLFLYIFYKRKEQEIRVYDSKKVFLDGYVCMFRTNKEIFSETGNNTMLLSKNLHISGEYYLKTLFDFNSETGKYDSDTTVGSSVMRFLISKDGKGFIVDFGKITGDFDCSDLGLTSLKGAPQEVGGYFDCSYNQLTSLEGAPQEVGGDFSCYYNYLTSLEGAPQTIGGGFSCSNNKLTSLKGAPQEIGWDFYCSDNQLTSLEGAPQIVDESFACFRNKLTSLEGAPQEVGGNFNCHSNQLTSLKGAPREVGGYFDCRWNKLTSLEGIGKVEGNIIKDF
;
A
#
# COMPACT_ATOMS: atom_id res chain seq x y z
N MET A 1 20.74 -15.65 -12.66
CA MET A 1 21.75 -14.67 -13.10
C MET A 1 21.88 -14.55 -14.62
N ASP A 2 21.60 -15.60 -15.39
CA ASP A 2 21.68 -15.51 -16.87
C ASP A 2 20.49 -14.80 -17.54
N ASP A 3 19.39 -14.57 -16.81
CA ASP A 3 18.19 -13.90 -17.37
C ASP A 3 18.35 -12.38 -17.53
N LEU A 4 19.28 -11.74 -16.83
CA LEU A 4 19.47 -10.30 -16.91
C LEU A 4 20.19 -9.84 -18.18
N LYS A 5 21.01 -10.69 -18.78
CA LYS A 5 21.69 -10.38 -20.06
C LYS A 5 20.81 -10.58 -21.29
N GLN A 6 19.68 -11.30 -21.17
CA GLN A 6 18.76 -11.53 -22.29
C GLN A 6 17.77 -10.39 -22.53
N ASN A 7 17.72 -9.37 -21.67
CA ASN A 7 16.70 -8.33 -21.71
C ASN A 7 17.07 -7.09 -22.54
N GLU A 8 18.17 -7.12 -23.28
CA GLU A 8 18.62 -5.98 -24.10
C GLU A 8 18.12 -6.01 -25.56
N TYR A 9 17.37 -7.02 -25.97
CA TYR A 9 16.93 -7.17 -27.34
C TYR A 9 15.53 -6.61 -27.55
N HIS A 10 15.41 -5.61 -28.41
CA HIS A 10 14.14 -5.24 -29.03
C HIS A 10 13.72 -6.38 -29.98
N PHE A 11 12.66 -7.09 -29.60
CA PHE A 11 12.20 -8.26 -30.35
C PHE A 11 11.41 -7.90 -31.61
N TRP A 12 11.13 -6.61 -31.83
CA TRP A 12 10.20 -6.22 -32.85
C TRP A 12 10.73 -5.10 -33.77
N GLU A 13 10.71 -5.38 -35.08
CA GLU A 13 10.96 -4.41 -36.15
C GLU A 13 9.74 -4.41 -37.09
N GLY A 14 8.65 -3.82 -36.66
CA GLY A 14 7.43 -3.71 -37.43
C GLY A 14 7.18 -2.29 -37.94
N SER A 15 6.25 -2.15 -38.89
CA SER A 15 5.83 -0.88 -39.49
C SER A 15 5.20 0.11 -38.49
N PHE A 16 4.84 -0.37 -37.31
CA PHE A 16 4.21 0.41 -36.23
C PHE A 16 5.16 0.77 -35.09
N LYS A 17 6.46 0.54 -35.27
CA LYS A 17 7.49 0.92 -34.30
C LYS A 17 7.54 2.43 -34.11
N GLY A 18 7.53 2.89 -32.88
CA GLY A 18 7.69 4.32 -32.55
C GLY A 18 6.39 5.14 -32.59
N LEU A 19 5.22 4.51 -32.76
CA LEU A 19 3.94 5.20 -32.67
C LEU A 19 3.71 5.74 -31.26
N SER A 20 3.24 6.97 -31.18
CA SER A 20 2.74 7.58 -29.95
C SER A 20 1.44 6.91 -29.49
N PRO A 21 1.06 7.05 -28.21
CA PRO A 21 -0.22 6.58 -27.72
C PRO A 21 -1.43 7.14 -28.50
N GLU A 22 -1.36 8.38 -28.95
CA GLU A 22 -2.40 9.03 -29.75
C GLU A 22 -2.54 8.38 -31.14
N GLU A 23 -1.42 8.10 -31.80
CA GLU A 23 -1.39 7.45 -33.10
C GLU A 23 -1.93 6.02 -33.00
N ILE A 24 -1.53 5.27 -31.96
CA ILE A 24 -2.05 3.92 -31.70
C ILE A 24 -3.58 3.97 -31.45
N LEU A 25 -4.06 4.93 -30.68
CA LEU A 25 -5.51 5.08 -30.40
C LEU A 25 -6.30 5.54 -31.62
N ALA A 26 -5.65 6.22 -32.57
CA ALA A 26 -6.27 6.69 -33.80
C ALA A 26 -6.34 5.61 -34.90
N LEU A 27 -5.62 4.49 -34.75
CA LEU A 27 -5.72 3.35 -35.69
C LEU A 27 -7.15 2.83 -35.80
N SER A 28 -7.54 2.38 -36.98
CA SER A 28 -8.76 1.59 -37.14
C SER A 28 -8.67 0.32 -36.26
N ASP A 29 -9.80 -0.30 -35.97
CA ASP A 29 -9.78 -1.52 -35.17
C ASP A 29 -9.05 -2.67 -35.90
N GLU A 30 -9.14 -2.68 -37.24
CA GLU A 30 -8.43 -3.64 -38.08
C GLU A 30 -6.91 -3.41 -38.05
N ASP A 31 -6.44 -2.16 -38.17
CA ASP A 31 -5.02 -1.82 -38.10
C ASP A 31 -4.45 -2.08 -36.71
N PHE A 32 -5.21 -1.77 -35.65
CA PHE A 32 -4.80 -2.05 -34.27
C PHE A 32 -4.66 -3.56 -34.00
N SER A 33 -5.57 -4.35 -34.53
CA SER A 33 -5.50 -5.82 -34.44
C SER A 33 -4.31 -6.36 -35.22
N THR A 34 -4.06 -5.81 -36.42
CA THR A 34 -2.93 -6.18 -37.27
C THR A 34 -1.59 -5.87 -36.58
N LEU A 35 -1.47 -4.69 -36.00
CA LEU A 35 -0.30 -4.28 -35.20
C LEU A 35 0.03 -5.28 -34.09
N LEU A 36 -0.97 -5.66 -33.30
CA LEU A 36 -0.77 -6.61 -32.19
C LEU A 36 -0.41 -8.01 -32.70
N LYS A 37 -0.97 -8.40 -33.83
CA LYS A 37 -0.66 -9.69 -34.46
C LYS A 37 0.77 -9.73 -35.02
N GLU A 38 1.20 -8.68 -35.71
CA GLU A 38 2.58 -8.56 -36.21
C GLU A 38 3.60 -8.60 -35.09
N PHE A 39 3.32 -7.86 -34.00
CA PHE A 39 4.15 -7.91 -32.79
C PHE A 39 4.22 -9.33 -32.21
N TYR A 40 3.07 -9.99 -32.05
CA TYR A 40 3.01 -11.36 -31.54
C TYR A 40 3.76 -12.35 -32.41
N ASP A 41 3.61 -12.25 -33.73
CA ASP A 41 4.28 -13.16 -34.68
C ASP A 41 5.81 -12.97 -34.64
N SER A 42 6.29 -11.75 -34.47
CA SER A 42 7.70 -11.44 -34.30
C SER A 42 8.23 -11.99 -32.96
N PHE A 43 7.53 -11.67 -31.86
CA PHE A 43 7.87 -12.11 -30.51
C PHE A 43 7.90 -13.63 -30.35
N SER A 44 6.95 -14.34 -30.97
CA SER A 44 6.86 -15.79 -30.88
C SER A 44 8.00 -16.54 -31.60
N LYS A 45 8.66 -15.90 -32.57
CA LYS A 45 9.83 -16.47 -33.27
C LYS A 45 11.09 -16.40 -32.45
N THR A 46 11.23 -15.37 -31.63
CA THR A 46 12.45 -15.08 -30.85
C THR A 46 12.43 -15.67 -29.45
N ASN A 47 11.26 -15.89 -28.86
CA ASN A 47 11.12 -16.37 -27.49
C ASN A 47 10.23 -17.61 -27.37
N LEU A 48 10.76 -18.76 -27.76
CA LEU A 48 10.07 -20.05 -27.81
C LEU A 48 9.53 -20.53 -26.45
N LEU A 49 10.17 -20.19 -25.34
CA LEU A 49 9.76 -20.60 -24.00
C LEU A 49 8.56 -19.79 -23.53
N LEU A 50 8.60 -18.49 -23.72
CA LEU A 50 7.51 -17.56 -23.38
C LEU A 50 6.30 -17.78 -24.29
N ALA A 51 6.55 -17.98 -25.58
CA ALA A 51 5.53 -18.32 -26.57
C ALA A 51 4.77 -19.61 -26.23
N LYS A 52 5.42 -20.60 -25.61
CA LYS A 52 4.75 -21.84 -25.15
C LYS A 52 3.73 -21.58 -24.04
N ASN A 53 3.99 -20.65 -23.15
CA ASN A 53 3.08 -20.29 -22.05
C ASN A 53 1.93 -19.39 -22.53
N LEU A 54 2.19 -18.51 -23.48
CA LEU A 54 1.18 -17.65 -24.13
C LEU A 54 0.33 -18.43 -25.16
N LYS A 55 0.82 -19.54 -25.66
CA LYS A 55 0.20 -20.36 -26.73
C LYS A 55 -1.21 -20.86 -26.43
N LYS A 56 -1.60 -21.03 -25.19
CA LYS A 56 -2.90 -21.61 -24.85
C LYS A 56 -4.08 -20.67 -25.10
N ASP A 57 -3.90 -19.36 -24.93
CA ASP A 57 -5.01 -18.41 -24.93
C ASP A 57 -4.98 -17.38 -26.09
N ALA A 58 -3.81 -17.06 -26.64
CA ALA A 58 -3.63 -16.01 -27.65
C ALA A 58 -3.55 -16.52 -29.10
N MET A 59 -3.46 -17.83 -29.35
CA MET A 59 -3.11 -18.40 -30.65
C MET A 59 -4.29 -18.84 -31.54
N LYS A 60 -5.49 -18.47 -31.21
CA LYS A 60 -6.56 -18.60 -32.22
C LYS A 60 -6.44 -17.42 -33.15
N ASN A 61 -6.28 -17.64 -34.45
CA ASN A 61 -6.13 -16.60 -35.49
C ASN A 61 -7.18 -15.49 -35.43
N ASP A 62 -8.28 -15.70 -34.72
CA ASP A 62 -9.37 -14.74 -34.54
C ASP A 62 -9.33 -14.00 -33.20
N PHE A 63 -8.39 -14.28 -32.29
CA PHE A 63 -8.36 -13.64 -30.96
C PHE A 63 -8.23 -12.12 -31.06
N PHE A 64 -7.27 -11.64 -31.82
CA PHE A 64 -7.03 -10.20 -32.00
C PHE A 64 -8.21 -9.53 -32.70
N LYS A 65 -8.72 -10.14 -33.76
CA LYS A 65 -9.85 -9.64 -34.53
C LYS A 65 -11.17 -9.62 -33.74
N SER A 66 -11.42 -10.65 -32.96
CA SER A 66 -12.64 -10.77 -32.14
C SER A 66 -12.63 -9.90 -30.89
N ASN A 67 -11.46 -9.40 -30.47
CA ASN A 67 -11.29 -8.66 -29.20
C ASN A 67 -10.78 -7.23 -29.39
N GLU A 68 -10.81 -6.67 -30.60
CA GLU A 68 -10.33 -5.31 -30.90
C GLU A 68 -10.85 -4.24 -29.94
N PRO A 69 -12.15 -4.10 -29.68
CA PRO A 69 -12.67 -3.08 -28.78
C PRO A 69 -12.17 -3.28 -27.34
N TYR A 70 -12.00 -4.54 -26.94
CA TYR A 70 -11.46 -4.90 -25.62
C TYR A 70 -9.97 -4.49 -25.52
N LEU A 71 -9.17 -4.76 -26.54
CA LEU A 71 -7.74 -4.46 -26.55
C LEU A 71 -7.47 -2.94 -26.50
N LYS A 72 -8.22 -2.13 -27.30
CA LYS A 72 -8.16 -0.68 -27.21
C LYS A 72 -8.58 -0.14 -25.84
N LYS A 73 -9.58 -0.76 -25.22
CA LYS A 73 -10.00 -0.42 -23.86
C LYS A 73 -8.89 -0.74 -22.85
N GLN A 74 -8.18 -1.87 -23.01
CA GLN A 74 -7.05 -2.19 -22.16
C GLN A 74 -5.88 -1.21 -22.37
N PHE A 75 -5.62 -0.77 -23.58
CA PHE A 75 -4.61 0.25 -23.85
C PHE A 75 -4.92 1.57 -23.14
N LYS A 76 -6.15 2.06 -23.26
CA LYS A 76 -6.60 3.26 -22.52
C LYS A 76 -6.45 3.09 -21.00
N ARG A 77 -6.77 1.90 -20.49
CA ARG A 77 -6.61 1.58 -19.06
C ARG A 77 -5.14 1.56 -18.66
N MET A 78 -4.27 0.96 -19.46
CA MET A 78 -2.82 0.95 -19.24
C MET A 78 -2.27 2.38 -19.18
N LEU A 79 -2.58 3.23 -20.17
CA LEU A 79 -2.13 4.62 -20.20
C LEU A 79 -2.57 5.39 -18.96
N LYS A 80 -3.82 5.18 -18.52
CA LYS A 80 -4.33 5.77 -17.27
C LYS A 80 -3.55 5.27 -16.05
N ASN A 81 -3.34 3.97 -15.94
CA ASN A 81 -2.60 3.37 -14.83
C ASN A 81 -1.13 3.81 -14.80
N PHE A 82 -0.56 4.08 -15.96
CA PHE A 82 0.83 4.58 -16.08
C PHE A 82 0.93 6.11 -15.89
N GLY A 83 -0.18 6.79 -15.58
CA GLY A 83 -0.19 8.24 -15.41
C GLY A 83 0.14 9.01 -16.68
N TYR A 84 0.02 8.39 -17.87
CA TYR A 84 0.37 9.02 -19.13
C TYR A 84 -0.41 10.31 -19.36
N GLN A 85 0.30 11.38 -19.65
CA GLN A 85 -0.24 12.67 -20.07
C GLN A 85 0.51 13.16 -21.31
N LYS A 86 -0.24 13.51 -22.36
CA LYS A 86 0.34 13.98 -23.60
C LYS A 86 1.28 15.17 -23.38
N GLY A 87 2.49 15.07 -23.91
CA GLY A 87 3.50 16.13 -23.84
C GLY A 87 4.19 16.26 -22.48
N LYS A 88 3.93 15.33 -21.55
CA LYS A 88 4.68 15.21 -20.29
C LYS A 88 5.68 14.06 -20.35
N GLU A 89 6.71 14.19 -19.56
CA GLU A 89 7.71 13.15 -19.35
C GLU A 89 7.09 11.91 -18.69
N ILE A 90 7.66 10.75 -18.99
CA ILE A 90 7.28 9.48 -18.42
C ILE A 90 8.23 9.17 -17.27
N HIS A 91 7.68 9.00 -16.10
CA HIS A 91 8.39 8.61 -14.90
C HIS A 91 8.48 7.09 -14.81
N LEU A 92 9.67 6.57 -14.52
CA LEU A 92 9.97 5.15 -14.59
C LEU A 92 10.75 4.71 -13.35
N PHE A 93 10.50 3.49 -12.92
CA PHE A 93 11.21 2.86 -11.81
C PHE A 93 11.83 1.54 -12.26
N ARG A 94 12.99 1.21 -11.71
CA ARG A 94 13.65 -0.07 -11.92
C ARG A 94 14.39 -0.50 -10.67
N SER A 95 14.30 -1.79 -10.35
CA SER A 95 15.12 -2.40 -9.30
C SER A 95 16.12 -3.36 -9.93
N ILE A 96 17.35 -3.34 -9.43
CA ILE A 96 18.37 -4.32 -9.74
C ILE A 96 18.93 -4.88 -8.44
N GLU A 97 19.32 -6.14 -8.47
CA GLU A 97 20.01 -6.83 -7.39
C GLU A 97 21.50 -6.93 -7.73
N VAL A 98 22.37 -6.51 -6.81
CA VAL A 98 23.82 -6.58 -6.97
C VAL A 98 24.47 -7.08 -5.68
N ASN A 99 25.57 -7.79 -5.79
CA ASN A 99 26.33 -8.24 -4.61
C ASN A 99 27.25 -7.12 -4.09
N ASP A 100 27.65 -6.21 -4.95
CA ASP A 100 28.45 -5.04 -4.63
C ASP A 100 27.93 -3.84 -5.43
N THR A 101 27.88 -2.67 -4.81
CA THR A 101 27.40 -1.44 -5.47
C THR A 101 28.30 -1.02 -6.64
N SER A 102 29.55 -1.47 -6.70
CA SER A 102 30.45 -1.27 -7.85
C SER A 102 30.02 -2.03 -9.11
N GLU A 103 29.16 -3.03 -8.99
CA GLU A 103 28.60 -3.78 -10.12
C GLU A 103 27.51 -2.98 -10.87
N VAL A 104 27.04 -1.85 -10.30
CA VAL A 104 26.03 -1.02 -10.93
C VAL A 104 26.60 -0.26 -12.10
N ASN A 105 26.22 -0.66 -13.31
CA ASN A 105 26.59 0.05 -14.52
C ASN A 105 25.45 1.01 -14.93
N LEU A 106 25.66 2.29 -14.76
CA LEU A 106 24.68 3.33 -15.07
C LEU A 106 24.51 3.56 -16.57
N ASP A 107 25.46 3.11 -17.40
CA ASP A 107 25.33 3.17 -18.85
C ASP A 107 24.48 2.02 -19.41
N GLU A 108 24.36 0.92 -18.67
CA GLU A 108 23.57 -0.25 -19.01
C GLU A 108 22.29 -0.35 -18.15
N LYS A 109 21.47 0.69 -18.17
CA LYS A 109 20.25 0.80 -17.36
C LYS A 109 19.18 -0.22 -17.73
N GLY A 110 19.34 -0.91 -18.87
CA GLY A 110 18.37 -1.86 -19.43
C GLY A 110 17.09 -1.20 -19.93
N ILE A 111 16.29 -1.98 -20.63
CA ILE A 111 15.08 -1.51 -21.33
C ILE A 111 13.76 -1.80 -20.60
N CYS A 112 13.81 -2.54 -19.50
CA CYS A 112 12.63 -2.94 -18.72
C CYS A 112 12.47 -2.03 -17.51
N TRP A 113 11.38 -1.30 -17.46
CA TRP A 113 11.04 -0.35 -16.39
C TRP A 113 9.60 -0.58 -15.92
N THR A 114 9.22 -0.01 -14.81
CA THR A 114 7.84 0.02 -14.33
C THR A 114 7.38 1.46 -14.13
N PRO A 115 6.10 1.76 -14.37
CA PRO A 115 5.57 3.12 -14.24
C PRO A 115 5.27 3.52 -12.79
N THR A 116 5.23 2.56 -11.87
CA THR A 116 4.88 2.81 -10.47
C THR A 116 5.82 2.07 -9.53
N VAL A 117 6.02 2.64 -8.35
CA VAL A 117 6.85 2.03 -7.30
C VAL A 117 6.23 0.73 -6.79
N GLU A 118 4.90 0.67 -6.73
CA GLU A 118 4.15 -0.49 -6.25
C GLU A 118 4.29 -1.71 -7.17
N ALA A 119 4.64 -1.47 -8.45
CA ALA A 119 4.90 -2.55 -9.40
C ALA A 119 6.30 -3.15 -9.27
N LEU A 120 7.18 -2.57 -8.46
CA LEU A 120 8.49 -3.18 -8.19
C LEU A 120 8.32 -4.47 -7.37
N PRO A 121 9.21 -5.47 -7.60
CA PRO A 121 9.14 -6.74 -6.88
C PRO A 121 9.03 -6.55 -5.38
N TYR A 122 8.19 -7.37 -4.75
CA TYR A 122 7.90 -7.25 -3.32
C TYR A 122 9.15 -7.35 -2.47
N LEU A 123 9.19 -6.53 -1.43
CA LEU A 123 10.17 -6.63 -0.37
C LEU A 123 10.21 -8.02 0.29
N GLU A 124 9.08 -8.76 0.28
CA GLU A 124 9.04 -10.12 0.79
C GLU A 124 9.94 -11.09 0.01
N GLU A 125 10.07 -10.90 -1.31
CA GLU A 125 11.06 -11.63 -2.12
C GLU A 125 12.48 -11.20 -1.74
N LEU A 126 12.66 -9.95 -1.33
CA LEU A 126 13.93 -9.41 -0.86
C LEU A 126 14.36 -9.99 0.50
N LEU A 127 13.39 -10.39 1.33
CA LEU A 127 13.66 -11.07 2.61
C LEU A 127 14.25 -12.48 2.42
N LEU A 128 14.09 -13.06 1.23
CA LEU A 128 14.65 -14.36 0.85
C LEU A 128 16.08 -14.25 0.32
N LEU A 129 16.60 -13.04 0.10
CA LEU A 129 17.94 -12.82 -0.41
C LEU A 129 19.01 -13.22 0.59
N GLN A 130 20.17 -13.61 0.08
CA GLN A 130 21.35 -13.93 0.86
C GLN A 130 21.89 -12.68 1.56
N ASP A 131 22.53 -12.86 2.72
CA ASP A 131 23.22 -11.77 3.42
C ASP A 131 24.21 -11.08 2.48
N LYS A 132 24.24 -9.75 2.51
CA LYS A 132 25.08 -8.84 1.70
C LYS A 132 24.62 -8.59 0.26
N THR A 133 23.38 -8.87 -0.09
CA THR A 133 22.84 -8.45 -1.36
C THR A 133 22.30 -7.03 -1.27
N TYR A 134 22.64 -6.21 -2.24
CA TYR A 134 22.11 -4.85 -2.38
C TYR A 134 21.02 -4.84 -3.43
N ILE A 135 19.96 -4.09 -3.16
CA ILE A 135 18.97 -3.75 -4.16
C ILE A 135 19.04 -2.26 -4.41
N VAL A 136 19.25 -1.93 -5.66
CA VAL A 136 19.29 -0.56 -6.10
C VAL A 136 18.05 -0.29 -6.93
N ARG A 137 17.25 0.66 -6.47
CA ARG A 137 16.08 1.19 -7.18
C ARG A 137 16.45 2.48 -7.86
N PHE A 138 16.27 2.50 -9.16
CA PHE A 138 16.45 3.70 -9.97
C PHE A 138 15.11 4.38 -10.21
N TYR A 139 15.15 5.68 -10.18
CA TYR A 139 14.13 6.55 -10.71
C TYR A 139 14.63 7.17 -12.00
N GLY A 140 13.88 7.03 -13.06
CA GLY A 140 14.25 7.54 -14.38
C GLY A 140 13.13 8.36 -15.00
N ILE A 141 13.51 9.30 -15.83
CA ILE A 141 12.61 10.13 -16.63
C ILE A 141 12.94 9.90 -18.10
N THR A 142 11.93 9.71 -18.93
CA THR A 142 12.12 9.60 -20.38
C THR A 142 11.00 10.27 -21.14
N ASP A 143 11.26 10.59 -22.40
CA ASP A 143 10.23 11.08 -23.32
C ASP A 143 9.32 9.92 -23.76
N ALA A 144 8.06 10.24 -24.00
CA ALA A 144 7.07 9.26 -24.46
C ALA A 144 7.45 8.59 -25.79
N SER A 145 8.23 9.27 -26.64
CA SER A 145 8.75 8.71 -27.91
C SER A 145 9.81 7.63 -27.71
N ASN A 146 10.41 7.55 -26.52
CA ASN A 146 11.37 6.51 -26.16
C ASN A 146 10.70 5.26 -25.57
N VAL A 147 9.39 5.25 -25.39
CA VAL A 147 8.64 4.11 -24.88
C VAL A 147 8.10 3.26 -26.02
N ASP A 148 8.35 1.95 -25.95
CA ASP A 148 7.70 0.99 -26.83
C ASP A 148 6.30 0.66 -26.26
N TRP A 149 5.33 1.47 -26.69
CA TRP A 149 3.95 1.35 -26.23
C TRP A 149 3.27 0.05 -26.66
N VAL A 150 3.69 -0.53 -27.78
CA VAL A 150 3.13 -1.79 -28.29
C VAL A 150 3.62 -2.96 -27.46
N GLU A 151 4.93 -3.05 -27.24
CA GLU A 151 5.50 -4.09 -26.38
C GLU A 151 4.99 -3.97 -24.94
N SER A 152 4.93 -2.75 -24.40
CA SER A 152 4.39 -2.48 -23.06
C SER A 152 2.93 -2.90 -22.93
N LEU A 153 2.09 -2.63 -23.95
CA LEU A 153 0.71 -3.07 -23.98
C LEU A 153 0.59 -4.61 -24.01
N PHE A 154 1.43 -5.25 -24.83
CA PHE A 154 1.43 -6.70 -24.92
C PHE A 154 1.78 -7.35 -23.58
N LEU A 155 2.80 -6.87 -22.91
CA LEU A 155 3.19 -7.32 -21.58
C LEU A 155 2.07 -7.06 -20.54
N TYR A 156 1.45 -5.90 -20.59
CA TYR A 156 0.33 -5.56 -19.71
C TYR A 156 -0.87 -6.50 -19.85
N ILE A 157 -1.22 -6.87 -21.08
CA ILE A 157 -2.40 -7.72 -21.36
C ILE A 157 -2.10 -9.19 -21.07
N PHE A 158 -0.97 -9.70 -21.54
CA PHE A 158 -0.71 -11.14 -21.59
C PHE A 158 0.16 -11.66 -20.45
N TYR A 159 1.02 -10.81 -19.92
CA TYR A 159 1.95 -11.27 -18.89
C TYR A 159 1.33 -11.28 -17.49
N LYS A 160 0.27 -10.50 -17.25
CA LYS A 160 -0.46 -10.38 -15.96
C LYS A 160 0.46 -10.35 -14.73
N ARG A 161 1.71 -9.97 -14.91
CA ARG A 161 2.62 -9.78 -13.78
C ARG A 161 2.21 -8.52 -13.02
N LYS A 162 2.37 -8.56 -11.72
CA LYS A 162 2.15 -7.39 -10.86
C LYS A 162 3.06 -6.21 -11.25
N GLU A 163 4.15 -6.47 -11.95
CA GLU A 163 5.23 -5.55 -12.30
C GLU A 163 4.91 -4.58 -13.45
N GLN A 164 3.72 -4.51 -14.00
CA GLN A 164 3.29 -3.53 -15.01
C GLN A 164 4.44 -2.97 -15.91
N GLU A 165 5.13 -3.86 -16.59
CA GLU A 165 6.39 -3.55 -17.27
C GLU A 165 6.23 -2.57 -18.43
N ILE A 166 7.05 -1.50 -18.44
CA ILE A 166 7.23 -0.57 -19.56
C ILE A 166 8.54 -0.90 -20.27
N ARG A 167 8.51 -0.95 -21.59
CA ARG A 167 9.70 -1.09 -22.43
C ARG A 167 10.13 0.25 -23.02
N VAL A 168 11.42 0.54 -22.96
CA VAL A 168 12.01 1.71 -23.62
C VAL A 168 12.88 1.27 -24.80
N TYR A 169 12.91 2.07 -25.86
CA TYR A 169 13.72 1.78 -27.06
C TYR A 169 15.21 1.92 -26.79
N ASP A 170 15.58 2.94 -26.01
CA ASP A 170 16.98 3.29 -25.73
C ASP A 170 17.15 3.64 -24.25
N SER A 171 17.85 2.79 -23.52
CA SER A 171 18.12 3.03 -22.10
C SER A 171 18.97 4.26 -21.84
N LYS A 172 19.77 4.71 -22.83
CA LYS A 172 20.59 5.93 -22.72
C LYS A 172 19.74 7.20 -22.70
N LYS A 173 18.52 7.13 -23.25
CA LYS A 173 17.55 8.23 -23.24
C LYS A 173 16.67 8.24 -21.97
N VAL A 174 16.92 7.37 -21.00
CA VAL A 174 16.33 7.45 -19.67
C VAL A 174 17.30 8.25 -18.79
N PHE A 175 16.89 9.43 -18.42
CA PHE A 175 17.64 10.25 -17.47
C PHE A 175 17.39 9.74 -16.06
N LEU A 176 18.44 9.43 -15.32
CA LEU A 176 18.32 9.05 -13.92
C LEU A 176 18.15 10.31 -13.08
N ASP A 177 17.01 10.42 -12.41
CA ASP A 177 16.70 11.52 -11.51
C ASP A 177 16.99 11.16 -10.05
N GLY A 178 17.07 9.88 -9.74
CA GLY A 178 17.42 9.42 -8.41
C GLY A 178 17.59 7.91 -8.28
N TYR A 179 18.05 7.50 -7.10
CA TYR A 179 18.08 6.10 -6.70
C TYR A 179 17.95 5.94 -5.19
N VAL A 180 17.55 4.73 -4.79
CA VAL A 180 17.59 4.24 -3.42
C VAL A 180 18.37 2.93 -3.41
N CYS A 181 19.34 2.81 -2.52
CA CYS A 181 20.03 1.57 -2.29
C CYS A 181 19.56 0.95 -0.98
N MET A 182 19.23 -0.31 -1.04
CA MET A 182 18.78 -1.11 0.10
C MET A 182 19.72 -2.28 0.27
N PHE A 183 20.03 -2.62 1.50
CA PHE A 183 20.84 -3.78 1.80
C PHE A 183 20.31 -4.52 3.01
N ARG A 184 20.61 -5.80 3.06
CA ARG A 184 20.24 -6.68 4.17
C ARG A 184 21.48 -7.06 4.95
N THR A 185 21.45 -6.90 6.28
CA THR A 185 22.42 -7.46 7.19
C THR A 185 21.71 -8.21 8.31
N ASN A 186 22.17 -9.42 8.66
CA ASN A 186 21.68 -10.20 9.83
C ASN A 186 20.15 -10.30 9.96
N LYS A 187 19.44 -10.50 8.85
CA LYS A 187 17.97 -10.56 8.74
C LYS A 187 17.23 -9.21 8.91
N GLU A 188 17.91 -8.12 9.04
CA GLU A 188 17.31 -6.79 9.05
C GLU A 188 17.53 -6.12 7.70
N ILE A 189 16.50 -5.40 7.22
CA ILE A 189 16.60 -4.60 6.00
C ILE A 189 16.90 -3.18 6.42
N PHE A 190 18.00 -2.64 5.89
CA PHE A 190 18.36 -1.25 6.04
C PHE A 190 18.12 -0.53 4.73
N SER A 191 17.52 0.64 4.78
CA SER A 191 17.49 1.57 3.67
C SER A 191 18.35 2.77 4.01
N GLU A 192 19.25 3.15 3.12
CA GLU A 192 19.92 4.43 3.18
C GLU A 192 19.14 5.41 2.29
N THR A 193 18.14 6.02 2.89
CA THR A 193 17.43 7.17 2.34
C THR A 193 17.68 8.37 3.27
N GLY A 194 17.59 9.54 2.75
CA GLY A 194 17.80 10.76 3.52
C GLY A 194 19.11 11.46 3.15
N ASN A 195 19.53 12.41 3.97
CA ASN A 195 20.67 13.30 3.73
C ASN A 195 22.04 12.61 3.58
N ASN A 196 22.07 11.28 3.54
CA ASN A 196 23.28 10.53 3.26
C ASN A 196 23.40 10.33 1.75
N THR A 197 24.35 10.99 1.14
CA THR A 197 24.79 10.71 -0.23
C THR A 197 25.39 9.31 -0.27
N MET A 198 24.81 8.45 -1.11
CA MET A 198 25.40 7.16 -1.41
C MET A 198 26.16 7.23 -2.73
N LEU A 199 27.39 6.77 -2.72
CA LEU A 199 28.23 6.71 -3.92
C LEU A 199 27.96 5.37 -4.60
N LEU A 200 27.14 5.34 -5.64
CA LEU A 200 26.96 4.13 -6.48
C LEU A 200 28.07 4.00 -7.52
N SER A 201 28.64 5.11 -7.94
CA SER A 201 29.86 5.18 -8.73
C SER A 201 30.64 6.41 -8.31
N LYS A 202 31.93 6.49 -8.66
CA LYS A 202 32.78 7.65 -8.38
C LYS A 202 32.23 8.98 -8.87
N ASN A 203 31.21 8.97 -9.71
CA ASN A 203 30.68 10.14 -10.40
C ASN A 203 29.20 10.42 -10.11
N LEU A 204 28.49 9.60 -9.31
CA LEU A 204 27.07 9.79 -9.07
C LEU A 204 26.80 10.06 -7.59
N HIS A 205 26.45 11.31 -7.29
CA HIS A 205 25.93 11.71 -5.99
C HIS A 205 24.44 12.02 -6.17
N ILE A 206 23.57 11.15 -5.66
CA ILE A 206 22.13 11.39 -5.66
C ILE A 206 21.63 11.39 -4.23
N SER A 207 20.96 12.43 -3.82
CA SER A 207 20.39 12.54 -2.48
C SER A 207 19.05 11.82 -2.42
N GLY A 208 18.75 11.19 -1.29
CA GLY A 208 17.44 10.58 -1.03
C GLY A 208 16.27 11.58 -1.13
N GLU A 209 16.56 12.89 -1.06
CA GLU A 209 15.59 13.97 -1.25
C GLU A 209 14.95 13.95 -2.65
N TYR A 210 15.70 13.59 -3.68
CA TYR A 210 15.15 13.42 -5.03
C TYR A 210 14.12 12.32 -5.11
N TYR A 211 14.39 11.16 -4.53
CA TYR A 211 13.45 10.04 -4.51
C TYR A 211 12.14 10.42 -3.80
N LEU A 212 12.22 11.14 -2.70
CA LEU A 212 11.04 11.62 -1.96
C LEU A 212 10.19 12.57 -2.79
N LYS A 213 10.80 13.52 -3.49
CA LYS A 213 10.10 14.47 -4.36
C LYS A 213 9.46 13.83 -5.60
N THR A 214 9.78 12.58 -5.89
CA THR A 214 9.17 11.82 -6.98
C THR A 214 7.95 11.01 -6.52
N LEU A 215 7.90 10.68 -5.24
CA LEU A 215 6.79 9.95 -4.63
C LEU A 215 5.76 10.87 -3.97
N PHE A 216 6.20 12.05 -3.57
CA PHE A 216 5.43 12.99 -2.77
C PHE A 216 5.63 14.41 -3.27
N ASP A 217 4.59 15.21 -3.13
CA ASP A 217 4.65 16.65 -3.40
C ASP A 217 5.26 17.36 -2.19
N PHE A 218 6.44 17.95 -2.38
CA PHE A 218 7.05 18.74 -1.32
C PHE A 218 6.38 20.11 -1.20
N ASN A 219 5.70 20.31 -0.08
CA ASN A 219 5.06 21.57 0.26
C ASN A 219 6.10 22.53 0.91
N SER A 220 6.55 23.50 0.14
CA SER A 220 7.58 24.45 0.59
C SER A 220 7.11 25.39 1.70
N GLU A 221 5.81 25.59 1.87
CA GLU A 221 5.25 26.44 2.94
C GLU A 221 5.28 25.73 4.28
N THR A 222 4.99 24.44 4.30
CA THR A 222 4.95 23.63 5.52
C THR A 222 6.24 22.87 5.79
N GLY A 223 7.09 22.69 4.78
CA GLY A 223 8.28 21.85 4.83
C GLY A 223 7.98 20.35 4.88
N LYS A 224 6.75 19.94 4.52
CA LYS A 224 6.26 18.57 4.62
C LYS A 224 6.03 17.96 3.24
N TYR A 225 5.86 16.64 3.21
CA TYR A 225 5.57 15.87 2.00
C TYR A 225 4.10 15.48 1.96
N ASP A 226 3.40 15.93 0.93
CA ASP A 226 1.99 15.64 0.67
C ASP A 226 1.87 14.54 -0.40
N SER A 227 0.74 13.83 -0.45
CA SER A 227 0.42 12.91 -1.55
C SER A 227 -1.08 12.95 -1.85
N ASP A 228 -1.42 12.90 -3.13
CA ASP A 228 -2.80 12.77 -3.61
C ASP A 228 -3.22 11.30 -3.84
N THR A 229 -2.38 10.34 -3.46
CA THR A 229 -2.60 8.92 -3.63
C THR A 229 -2.40 8.14 -2.33
N THR A 230 -2.74 6.85 -2.36
CA THR A 230 -2.45 5.91 -1.29
C THR A 230 -0.94 5.69 -1.12
N VAL A 231 -0.47 5.70 0.11
CA VAL A 231 0.91 5.41 0.49
C VAL A 231 0.94 4.09 1.28
N GLY A 232 1.34 3.03 0.60
CA GLY A 232 1.36 1.68 1.17
C GLY A 232 2.61 1.35 1.97
N SER A 233 2.51 0.34 2.83
CA SER A 233 3.60 -0.13 3.72
C SER A 233 4.87 -0.53 2.96
N SER A 234 4.76 -0.97 1.70
CA SER A 234 5.89 -1.28 0.84
C SER A 234 6.79 -0.07 0.56
N VAL A 235 6.20 1.12 0.44
CA VAL A 235 6.92 2.39 0.28
C VAL A 235 7.42 2.87 1.63
N MET A 236 6.57 2.76 2.66
CA MET A 236 6.86 3.25 4.00
C MET A 236 8.06 2.58 4.64
N ARG A 237 8.34 1.32 4.34
CA ARG A 237 9.54 0.60 4.85
C ARG A 237 10.86 1.31 4.57
N PHE A 238 10.92 2.14 3.52
CA PHE A 238 12.11 2.92 3.17
C PHE A 238 12.18 4.29 3.84
N LEU A 239 11.07 4.70 4.45
CA LEU A 239 10.92 6.03 5.04
C LEU A 239 10.94 6.00 6.56
N ILE A 240 11.26 4.83 7.15
CA ILE A 240 11.40 4.67 8.60
C ILE A 240 12.81 5.04 9.04
N SER A 241 12.91 5.72 10.17
CA SER A 241 14.19 6.00 10.81
C SER A 241 14.90 4.71 11.24
N LYS A 242 16.23 4.69 11.20
CA LYS A 242 17.06 3.53 11.55
C LYS A 242 16.79 2.94 12.95
N ASP A 243 16.30 3.76 13.86
CA ASP A 243 15.98 3.35 15.24
C ASP A 243 14.48 3.02 15.42
N GLY A 244 13.70 2.99 14.35
CA GLY A 244 12.25 2.72 14.38
C GLY A 244 11.41 3.79 15.07
N LYS A 245 11.99 4.95 15.39
CA LYS A 245 11.33 6.02 16.17
C LYS A 245 10.49 6.96 15.30
N GLY A 246 10.00 6.51 14.18
CA GLY A 246 9.17 7.28 13.28
C GLY A 246 9.71 7.32 11.86
N PHE A 247 9.28 8.32 11.11
CA PHE A 247 9.65 8.47 9.71
C PHE A 247 10.85 9.40 9.54
N ILE A 248 11.63 9.20 8.47
CA ILE A 248 12.79 10.07 8.13
C ILE A 248 12.36 11.40 7.53
N VAL A 249 11.09 11.56 7.21
CA VAL A 249 10.46 12.76 6.67
C VAL A 249 9.21 13.10 7.47
N ASP A 250 8.81 14.35 7.43
CA ASP A 250 7.53 14.78 7.97
C ASP A 250 6.50 14.80 6.84
N PHE A 251 5.46 13.95 6.97
CA PHE A 251 4.33 13.96 6.05
C PHE A 251 3.34 15.07 6.42
N GLY A 252 2.73 15.67 5.41
CA GLY A 252 1.69 16.68 5.55
C GLY A 252 0.30 16.06 5.41
N LYS A 253 -0.31 16.20 4.23
CA LYS A 253 -1.63 15.69 3.88
C LYS A 253 -1.52 14.53 2.90
N ILE A 254 -2.19 13.42 3.21
CA ILE A 254 -2.35 12.28 2.31
C ILE A 254 -3.83 12.16 2.00
N THR A 255 -4.24 12.28 0.73
CA THR A 255 -5.66 12.21 0.36
C THR A 255 -6.17 10.79 0.18
N GLY A 256 -5.27 9.82 -0.08
CA GLY A 256 -5.56 8.39 -0.11
C GLY A 256 -5.37 7.73 1.25
N ASP A 257 -5.05 6.44 1.23
CA ASP A 257 -4.76 5.65 2.42
C ASP A 257 -3.29 5.82 2.84
N PHE A 258 -3.03 5.63 4.14
CA PHE A 258 -1.69 5.60 4.69
C PHE A 258 -1.49 4.33 5.50
N ASP A 259 -0.77 3.37 4.92
CA ASP A 259 -0.48 2.09 5.55
C ASP A 259 0.98 2.05 6.02
N CYS A 260 1.17 2.07 7.32
CA CYS A 260 2.45 1.88 7.99
C CYS A 260 2.45 0.67 8.93
N SER A 261 1.62 -0.34 8.61
CA SER A 261 1.52 -1.57 9.38
C SER A 261 2.75 -2.47 9.22
N ASP A 262 3.05 -3.26 10.25
CA ASP A 262 4.13 -4.27 10.28
C ASP A 262 5.52 -3.73 9.90
N LEU A 263 5.85 -2.55 10.39
CA LEU A 263 7.11 -1.87 10.09
C LEU A 263 8.08 -1.80 11.30
N GLY A 264 7.68 -2.36 12.44
CA GLY A 264 8.47 -2.31 13.68
C GLY A 264 8.58 -0.93 14.31
N LEU A 265 7.65 -0.01 13.97
CA LEU A 265 7.63 1.36 14.49
C LEU A 265 7.42 1.39 16.00
N THR A 266 8.19 2.24 16.67
CA THR A 266 8.03 2.57 18.10
C THR A 266 7.44 3.95 18.32
N SER A 267 7.27 4.76 17.26
CA SER A 267 6.70 6.09 17.28
C SER A 267 6.07 6.43 15.92
N LEU A 268 5.09 7.32 15.91
CA LEU A 268 4.46 7.88 14.71
C LEU A 268 5.02 9.27 14.35
N LYS A 269 6.18 9.63 14.91
CA LYS A 269 6.81 10.91 14.57
C LYS A 269 7.01 11.04 13.07
N GLY A 270 6.54 12.15 12.48
CA GLY A 270 6.59 12.41 11.06
C GLY A 270 5.40 11.86 10.27
N ALA A 271 4.46 11.14 10.91
CA ALA A 271 3.23 10.70 10.24
C ALA A 271 2.39 11.90 9.76
N PRO A 272 1.51 11.69 8.74
CA PRO A 272 0.67 12.74 8.20
C PRO A 272 -0.29 13.30 9.25
N GLN A 273 -0.63 14.58 9.12
CA GLN A 273 -1.60 15.24 10.01
C GLN A 273 -3.06 14.96 9.57
N GLU A 274 -3.27 14.77 8.29
CA GLU A 274 -4.57 14.46 7.67
C GLU A 274 -4.42 13.28 6.73
N VAL A 275 -5.36 12.33 6.80
CA VAL A 275 -5.46 11.18 5.89
C VAL A 275 -6.88 11.09 5.37
N GLY A 276 -7.06 11.17 4.05
CA GLY A 276 -8.38 11.14 3.43
C GLY A 276 -9.00 9.75 3.38
N GLY A 277 -8.18 8.70 3.27
CA GLY A 277 -8.56 7.29 3.33
C GLY A 277 -8.37 6.69 4.72
N TYR A 278 -8.01 5.41 4.80
CA TYR A 278 -7.68 4.76 6.08
C TYR A 278 -6.24 5.09 6.52
N PHE A 279 -6.03 5.02 7.84
CA PHE A 279 -4.71 5.05 8.47
C PHE A 279 -4.49 3.75 9.22
N ASP A 280 -3.48 2.95 8.80
CA ASP A 280 -3.15 1.69 9.46
C ASP A 280 -1.73 1.72 10.04
N CYS A 281 -1.63 1.68 11.36
CA CYS A 281 -0.38 1.53 12.11
C CYS A 281 -0.35 0.23 12.95
N SER A 282 -1.11 -0.77 12.56
CA SER A 282 -1.20 -2.06 13.24
C SER A 282 0.10 -2.85 13.18
N TYR A 283 0.22 -3.88 14.04
CA TYR A 283 1.38 -4.78 14.09
C TYR A 283 2.73 -4.07 14.24
N ASN A 284 2.76 -3.01 15.05
CA ASN A 284 3.98 -2.29 15.37
C ASN A 284 4.37 -2.45 16.85
N GLN A 285 5.30 -1.64 17.33
CA GLN A 285 5.77 -1.63 18.72
C GLN A 285 5.41 -0.32 19.42
N LEU A 286 4.30 0.31 19.00
CA LEU A 286 3.87 1.61 19.51
C LEU A 286 3.43 1.50 20.98
N THR A 287 3.92 2.42 21.80
CA THR A 287 3.48 2.58 23.19
C THR A 287 2.63 3.84 23.40
N SER A 288 2.54 4.70 22.38
CA SER A 288 1.78 5.96 22.34
C SER A 288 1.28 6.21 20.92
N LEU A 289 0.19 6.97 20.79
CA LEU A 289 -0.31 7.49 19.51
C LEU A 289 0.13 8.93 19.25
N GLU A 290 1.10 9.44 20.02
CA GLU A 290 1.69 10.75 19.75
C GLU A 290 2.25 10.79 18.31
N GLY A 291 1.83 11.81 17.56
CA GLY A 291 2.17 11.95 16.14
C GLY A 291 1.18 11.31 15.18
N ALA A 292 0.14 10.64 15.65
CA ALA A 292 -0.95 10.17 14.78
C ALA A 292 -1.68 11.34 14.10
N PRO A 293 -2.34 11.09 12.93
CA PRO A 293 -3.16 12.11 12.28
C PRO A 293 -4.27 12.65 13.20
N GLN A 294 -4.63 13.89 12.99
CA GLN A 294 -5.75 14.52 13.71
C GLN A 294 -7.09 14.18 13.07
N GLU A 295 -7.11 13.98 11.75
CA GLU A 295 -8.29 13.66 10.97
C GLU A 295 -8.00 12.46 10.06
N VAL A 296 -8.93 11.49 10.03
CA VAL A 296 -8.89 10.31 9.18
C VAL A 296 -10.26 10.13 8.53
N GLY A 297 -10.31 10.19 7.20
CA GLY A 297 -11.56 10.09 6.45
C GLY A 297 -12.13 8.66 6.37
N GLY A 298 -11.27 7.65 6.44
CA GLY A 298 -11.63 6.23 6.50
C GLY A 298 -11.43 5.63 7.89
N ASP A 299 -11.00 4.36 7.95
CA ASP A 299 -10.73 3.64 9.19
C ASP A 299 -9.40 4.08 9.84
N PHE A 300 -9.36 4.05 11.16
CA PHE A 300 -8.12 4.15 11.92
C PHE A 300 -7.83 2.84 12.65
N SER A 301 -6.70 2.23 12.34
CA SER A 301 -6.29 0.95 12.94
C SER A 301 -4.94 1.07 13.66
N CYS A 302 -4.94 0.78 14.96
CA CYS A 302 -3.74 0.68 15.80
C CYS A 302 -3.68 -0.65 16.57
N TYR A 303 -4.37 -1.68 16.06
CA TYR A 303 -4.41 -2.97 16.73
C TYR A 303 -3.04 -3.68 16.71
N TYR A 304 -2.83 -4.65 17.62
CA TYR A 304 -1.55 -5.34 17.79
C TYR A 304 -0.36 -4.38 17.98
N ASN A 305 -0.43 -3.59 19.05
CA ASN A 305 0.64 -2.72 19.52
C ASN A 305 0.85 -2.89 21.04
N TYR A 306 1.56 -2.00 21.68
CA TYR A 306 1.79 -1.99 23.14
C TYR A 306 1.20 -0.77 23.81
N LEU A 307 0.13 -0.21 23.25
CA LEU A 307 -0.51 1.01 23.75
C LEU A 307 -1.08 0.79 25.15
N THR A 308 -0.82 1.75 26.03
CA THR A 308 -1.39 1.80 27.38
C THR A 308 -2.41 2.92 27.55
N SER A 309 -2.50 3.84 26.58
CA SER A 309 -3.41 4.98 26.50
C SER A 309 -3.79 5.23 25.05
N LEU A 310 -4.94 5.86 24.82
CA LEU A 310 -5.38 6.37 23.51
C LEU A 310 -5.17 7.88 23.36
N GLU A 311 -4.44 8.50 24.28
CA GLU A 311 -4.04 9.91 24.12
C GLU A 311 -3.23 10.08 22.84
N GLY A 312 -3.60 11.07 22.01
CA GLY A 312 -3.05 11.28 20.68
C GLY A 312 -3.82 10.60 19.55
N ALA A 313 -4.87 9.83 19.84
CA ALA A 313 -5.75 9.31 18.80
C ALA A 313 -6.44 10.43 18.01
N PRO A 314 -6.79 10.20 16.71
CA PRO A 314 -7.58 11.14 15.93
C PRO A 314 -8.87 11.54 16.66
N GLN A 315 -9.28 12.77 16.51
CA GLN A 315 -10.55 13.24 17.11
C GLN A 315 -11.73 12.97 16.18
N THR A 316 -11.48 12.95 14.86
CA THR A 316 -12.48 12.70 13.81
C THR A 316 -12.05 11.52 12.97
N ILE A 317 -12.92 10.52 12.86
CA ILE A 317 -12.73 9.31 12.08
C ILE A 317 -14.00 9.07 11.28
N GLY A 318 -13.88 9.09 9.93
CA GLY A 318 -15.02 8.86 9.05
C GLY A 318 -15.46 7.39 8.96
N GLY A 319 -14.56 6.46 9.27
CA GLY A 319 -14.79 5.02 9.31
C GLY A 319 -14.79 4.43 10.70
N GLY A 320 -14.30 3.20 10.83
CA GLY A 320 -14.17 2.48 12.09
C GLY A 320 -12.88 2.78 12.86
N PHE A 321 -12.89 2.50 14.15
CA PHE A 321 -11.73 2.61 15.04
C PHE A 321 -11.36 1.26 15.63
N SER A 322 -10.12 0.81 15.44
CA SER A 322 -9.63 -0.44 16.05
C SER A 322 -8.37 -0.21 16.90
N CYS A 323 -8.53 -0.44 18.21
CA CYS A 323 -7.44 -0.46 19.19
C CYS A 323 -7.28 -1.82 19.89
N SER A 324 -7.79 -2.87 19.28
CA SER A 324 -7.75 -4.24 19.83
C SER A 324 -6.31 -4.76 19.97
N ASN A 325 -6.10 -5.76 20.84
CA ASN A 325 -4.79 -6.38 21.06
C ASN A 325 -3.70 -5.37 21.48
N ASN A 326 -3.99 -4.64 22.55
CA ASN A 326 -3.06 -3.68 23.17
C ASN A 326 -2.96 -3.95 24.69
N LYS A 327 -2.46 -2.97 25.45
CA LYS A 327 -2.34 -3.03 26.90
C LYS A 327 -3.19 -1.97 27.59
N LEU A 328 -4.29 -1.56 26.94
CA LEU A 328 -5.17 -0.49 27.44
C LEU A 328 -5.87 -0.91 28.74
N THR A 329 -5.88 -0.03 29.72
CA THR A 329 -6.63 -0.18 30.96
C THR A 329 -7.85 0.76 31.02
N SER A 330 -7.94 1.73 30.10
CA SER A 330 -9.01 2.72 29.97
C SER A 330 -9.16 3.12 28.51
N LEU A 331 -10.32 3.60 28.11
CA LEU A 331 -10.60 4.17 26.79
C LEU A 331 -10.48 5.71 26.77
N LYS A 332 -9.92 6.31 27.84
CA LYS A 332 -9.68 7.75 27.86
C LYS A 332 -8.81 8.16 26.67
N GLY A 333 -9.24 9.19 25.94
CA GLY A 333 -8.59 9.66 24.72
C GLY A 333 -9.11 8.99 23.45
N ALA A 334 -10.04 8.05 23.54
CA ALA A 334 -10.70 7.49 22.35
C ALA A 334 -11.50 8.57 21.59
N PRO A 335 -11.59 8.45 20.24
CA PRO A 335 -12.48 9.31 19.46
C PRO A 335 -13.92 9.19 19.94
N GLN A 336 -14.64 10.30 19.94
CA GLN A 336 -16.04 10.36 20.36
C GLN A 336 -17.00 10.33 19.17
N GLU A 337 -16.50 10.65 17.97
CA GLU A 337 -17.24 10.61 16.72
C GLU A 337 -16.53 9.65 15.76
N ILE A 338 -17.20 8.55 15.43
CA ILE A 338 -16.74 7.52 14.50
C ILE A 338 -17.89 7.16 13.57
N GLY A 339 -17.57 6.84 12.32
CA GLY A 339 -18.59 6.56 11.31
C GLY A 339 -19.11 5.11 11.34
N TRP A 340 -18.36 4.14 11.86
CA TRP A 340 -18.73 2.72 11.75
C TRP A 340 -18.45 1.94 13.05
N ASP A 341 -17.52 0.99 13.01
CA ASP A 341 -17.23 0.05 14.11
C ASP A 341 -16.28 0.62 15.16
N PHE A 342 -16.43 0.18 16.40
CA PHE A 342 -15.47 0.42 17.47
C PHE A 342 -14.96 -0.88 18.08
N TYR A 343 -13.69 -1.21 17.91
CA TYR A 343 -13.08 -2.44 18.40
C TYR A 343 -11.98 -2.16 19.44
N CYS A 344 -12.22 -2.59 20.70
CA CYS A 344 -11.29 -2.48 21.82
C CYS A 344 -11.05 -3.83 22.53
N SER A 345 -11.23 -4.92 21.82
CA SER A 345 -11.09 -6.28 22.35
C SER A 345 -9.64 -6.64 22.67
N ASP A 346 -9.43 -7.70 23.44
CA ASP A 346 -8.09 -8.20 23.78
C ASP A 346 -7.20 -7.11 24.40
N ASN A 347 -7.70 -6.46 25.45
CA ASN A 347 -7.02 -5.43 26.24
C ASN A 347 -7.09 -5.77 27.74
N GLN A 348 -6.84 -4.79 28.60
CA GLN A 348 -6.89 -4.94 30.05
C GLN A 348 -7.95 -4.00 30.69
N LEU A 349 -8.99 -3.64 29.91
CA LEU A 349 -10.01 -2.69 30.33
C LEU A 349 -10.78 -3.20 31.54
N THR A 350 -10.95 -2.35 32.53
CA THR A 350 -11.79 -2.61 33.71
C THR A 350 -13.09 -1.80 33.68
N SER A 351 -13.18 -0.80 32.79
CA SER A 351 -14.33 0.06 32.54
C SER A 351 -14.38 0.42 31.07
N LEU A 352 -15.53 0.79 30.55
CA LEU A 352 -15.72 1.34 29.20
C LEU A 352 -15.83 2.88 29.20
N GLU A 353 -15.54 3.51 30.35
CA GLU A 353 -15.50 4.97 30.42
C GLU A 353 -14.53 5.55 29.40
N GLY A 354 -15.01 6.52 28.61
CA GLY A 354 -14.30 7.10 27.48
C GLY A 354 -14.67 6.51 26.12
N ALA A 355 -15.50 5.47 26.06
CA ALA A 355 -16.06 5.01 24.80
C ALA A 355 -17.02 6.05 24.18
N PRO A 356 -17.16 6.09 22.83
CA PRO A 356 -18.19 6.90 22.18
C PRO A 356 -19.59 6.52 22.66
N GLN A 357 -20.51 7.48 22.68
CA GLN A 357 -21.87 7.25 23.15
C GLN A 357 -22.76 6.56 22.11
N ILE A 358 -22.47 6.74 20.84
CA ILE A 358 -23.16 6.14 19.70
C ILE A 358 -22.12 5.46 18.82
N VAL A 359 -22.45 4.25 18.36
CA VAL A 359 -21.66 3.49 17.40
C VAL A 359 -22.63 3.00 16.34
N ASP A 360 -22.50 3.50 15.12
CA ASP A 360 -23.45 3.24 14.04
C ASP A 360 -23.47 1.77 13.61
N GLU A 361 -22.32 1.09 13.70
CA GLU A 361 -22.18 -0.33 13.39
C GLU A 361 -21.84 -1.13 14.67
N SER A 362 -20.80 -1.96 14.68
CA SER A 362 -20.56 -2.89 15.79
C SER A 362 -19.60 -2.35 16.85
N PHE A 363 -19.87 -2.70 18.10
CA PHE A 363 -18.98 -2.43 19.23
C PHE A 363 -18.46 -3.76 19.83
N ALA A 364 -17.14 -3.93 19.92
CA ALA A 364 -16.53 -5.11 20.49
C ALA A 364 -15.54 -4.78 21.61
N CYS A 365 -15.82 -5.30 22.80
CA CYS A 365 -14.98 -5.18 23.99
C CYS A 365 -14.67 -6.53 24.64
N PHE A 366 -14.73 -7.62 23.87
CA PHE A 366 -14.50 -8.97 24.40
C PHE A 366 -13.05 -9.17 24.85
N ARG A 367 -12.81 -10.21 25.69
CA ARG A 367 -11.48 -10.52 26.25
C ARG A 367 -10.81 -9.33 26.93
N ASN A 368 -11.54 -8.75 27.89
CA ASN A 368 -11.06 -7.70 28.78
C ASN A 368 -11.24 -8.13 30.26
N LYS A 369 -11.15 -7.20 31.18
CA LYS A 369 -11.32 -7.42 32.63
C LYS A 369 -12.57 -6.70 33.18
N LEU A 370 -13.59 -6.49 32.32
CA LEU A 370 -14.79 -5.74 32.68
C LEU A 370 -15.62 -6.48 33.73
N THR A 371 -16.05 -5.79 34.76
CA THR A 371 -16.96 -6.30 35.80
C THR A 371 -18.37 -5.74 35.67
N SER A 372 -18.54 -4.63 34.93
CA SER A 372 -19.79 -4.01 34.51
C SER A 372 -19.65 -3.43 33.11
N LEU A 373 -20.74 -3.00 32.50
CA LEU A 373 -20.77 -2.31 31.21
C LEU A 373 -20.93 -0.78 31.37
N GLU A 374 -20.69 -0.26 32.57
CA GLU A 374 -20.73 1.18 32.78
C GLU A 374 -19.73 1.90 31.87
N GLY A 375 -20.20 2.95 31.18
CA GLY A 375 -19.45 3.66 30.15
C GLY A 375 -19.56 3.10 28.74
N ALA A 376 -20.30 2.00 28.53
CA ALA A 376 -20.59 1.49 27.18
C ALA A 376 -21.40 2.52 26.36
N PRO A 377 -21.34 2.45 25.01
CA PRO A 377 -22.24 3.20 24.15
C PRO A 377 -23.70 3.03 24.54
N GLN A 378 -24.48 4.08 24.42
CA GLN A 378 -25.93 4.01 24.68
C GLN A 378 -26.68 3.35 23.53
N GLU A 379 -26.18 3.53 22.30
CA GLU A 379 -26.76 2.99 21.08
C GLU A 379 -25.66 2.35 20.24
N VAL A 380 -25.96 1.14 19.73
CA VAL A 380 -25.11 0.35 18.83
C VAL A 380 -25.96 -0.16 17.69
N GLY A 381 -25.76 0.35 16.49
CA GLY A 381 -26.57 0.01 15.33
C GLY A 381 -26.36 -1.42 14.83
N GLY A 382 -25.16 -1.95 14.98
CA GLY A 382 -24.78 -3.32 14.67
C GLY A 382 -24.73 -4.23 15.90
N ASN A 383 -23.64 -5.02 16.00
CA ASN A 383 -23.49 -6.04 17.04
C ASN A 383 -22.79 -5.47 18.29
N PHE A 384 -23.22 -5.91 19.46
CA PHE A 384 -22.52 -5.64 20.71
C PHE A 384 -21.89 -6.92 21.26
N ASN A 385 -20.57 -6.95 21.37
CA ASN A 385 -19.83 -8.13 21.78
C ASN A 385 -18.98 -7.86 23.02
N CYS A 386 -19.42 -8.40 24.18
CA CYS A 386 -18.74 -8.29 25.47
C CYS A 386 -18.36 -9.66 26.07
N HIS A 387 -18.26 -10.71 25.26
CA HIS A 387 -17.92 -12.04 25.74
C HIS A 387 -16.52 -12.10 26.40
N SER A 388 -16.25 -13.13 27.16
CA SER A 388 -14.93 -13.35 27.78
C SER A 388 -14.47 -12.17 28.63
N ASN A 389 -15.33 -11.73 29.55
CA ASN A 389 -15.05 -10.72 30.56
C ASN A 389 -15.33 -11.28 31.98
N GLN A 390 -15.51 -10.43 32.96
CA GLN A 390 -15.81 -10.80 34.35
C GLN A 390 -17.15 -10.24 34.83
N LEU A 391 -18.09 -10.00 33.89
CA LEU A 391 -19.37 -9.36 34.17
C LEU A 391 -20.20 -10.20 35.12
N THR A 392 -20.71 -9.57 36.15
CA THR A 392 -21.67 -10.17 37.09
C THR A 392 -23.11 -9.67 36.91
N SER A 393 -23.26 -8.56 36.17
CA SER A 393 -24.55 -8.00 35.72
C SER A 393 -24.33 -7.25 34.39
N LEU A 394 -25.44 -7.00 33.70
CA LEU A 394 -25.42 -6.17 32.46
C LEU A 394 -25.72 -4.69 32.72
N LYS A 395 -25.55 -4.26 33.97
CA LYS A 395 -25.72 -2.83 34.31
C LYS A 395 -24.80 -1.99 33.45
N GLY A 396 -25.34 -0.94 32.81
CA GLY A 396 -24.62 -0.08 31.88
C GLY A 396 -24.57 -0.59 30.44
N ALA A 397 -25.24 -1.72 30.12
CA ALA A 397 -25.39 -2.16 28.75
C ALA A 397 -26.07 -1.08 27.87
N PRO A 398 -25.84 -1.10 26.54
CA PRO A 398 -26.53 -0.22 25.60
C PRO A 398 -28.04 -0.28 25.77
N ARG A 399 -28.71 0.85 25.60
CA ARG A 399 -30.18 0.91 25.59
C ARG A 399 -30.76 0.23 24.37
N GLU A 400 -30.05 0.31 23.24
CA GLU A 400 -30.46 -0.29 21.98
C GLU A 400 -29.26 -0.92 21.25
N VAL A 401 -29.46 -2.16 20.73
CA VAL A 401 -28.51 -2.92 19.90
C VAL A 401 -29.27 -3.44 18.69
N GLY A 402 -28.89 -2.99 17.49
CA GLY A 402 -29.57 -3.36 16.25
C GLY A 402 -29.21 -4.77 15.76
N GLY A 403 -28.04 -5.28 16.11
CA GLY A 403 -27.57 -6.63 15.78
C GLY A 403 -27.68 -7.62 16.96
N TYR A 404 -26.77 -8.58 17.04
CA TYR A 404 -26.71 -9.52 18.16
C TYR A 404 -26.01 -8.89 19.38
N PHE A 405 -26.34 -9.47 20.56
CA PHE A 405 -25.68 -9.18 21.84
C PHE A 405 -25.00 -10.45 22.36
N ASP A 406 -23.65 -10.50 22.35
CA ASP A 406 -22.89 -11.65 22.84
C ASP A 406 -22.28 -11.37 24.22
N CYS A 407 -22.78 -12.08 25.24
CA CYS A 407 -22.29 -11.97 26.60
C CYS A 407 -21.78 -13.29 27.19
N ARG A 408 -21.45 -14.27 26.36
CA ARG A 408 -20.92 -15.59 26.81
C ARG A 408 -19.61 -15.42 27.58
N TRP A 409 -19.24 -16.45 28.31
CA TRP A 409 -17.99 -16.54 29.07
C TRP A 409 -17.78 -15.36 30.01
N ASN A 410 -18.84 -15.05 30.76
CA ASN A 410 -18.88 -14.11 31.84
C ASN A 410 -19.29 -14.80 33.15
N LYS A 411 -19.56 -14.04 34.21
CA LYS A 411 -20.09 -14.54 35.51
C LYS A 411 -21.56 -14.18 35.68
N LEU A 412 -22.29 -14.08 34.57
CA LEU A 412 -23.69 -13.68 34.54
C LEU A 412 -24.57 -14.85 34.95
N THR A 413 -25.65 -14.56 35.66
CA THR A 413 -26.70 -15.51 36.00
C THR A 413 -28.07 -15.07 35.50
N SER A 414 -28.19 -13.88 34.96
CA SER A 414 -29.43 -13.32 34.40
C SER A 414 -29.10 -12.27 33.32
N LEU A 415 -30.10 -11.87 32.57
CA LEU A 415 -30.05 -10.76 31.63
C LEU A 415 -30.49 -9.41 32.21
N GLU A 416 -30.54 -9.32 33.54
CA GLU A 416 -30.95 -8.07 34.22
C GLU A 416 -30.00 -6.91 33.83
N GLY A 417 -30.60 -5.82 33.39
CA GLY A 417 -29.86 -4.63 32.91
C GLY A 417 -29.59 -4.58 31.42
N ILE A 418 -29.99 -5.61 30.65
CA ILE A 418 -29.90 -5.56 29.18
C ILE A 418 -30.94 -4.59 28.62
N GLY A 419 -30.55 -3.83 27.57
CA GLY A 419 -31.48 -2.96 26.83
C GLY A 419 -32.28 -3.74 25.76
N LYS A 420 -32.81 -3.01 24.80
CA LYS A 420 -33.48 -3.56 23.61
C LYS A 420 -32.44 -4.16 22.68
N VAL A 421 -32.61 -5.43 22.29
CA VAL A 421 -31.75 -6.10 21.30
C VAL A 421 -32.66 -6.58 20.15
N GLU A 422 -32.36 -6.14 18.93
CA GLU A 422 -33.16 -6.54 17.76
C GLU A 422 -32.75 -7.91 17.20
N GLY A 423 -31.49 -8.26 17.31
CA GLY A 423 -30.97 -9.56 16.93
C GLY A 423 -30.99 -10.60 18.03
N ASN A 424 -30.12 -11.61 17.94
CA ASN A 424 -30.04 -12.68 18.90
C ASN A 424 -29.22 -12.29 20.14
N ILE A 425 -29.68 -12.74 21.33
CA ILE A 425 -28.86 -12.70 22.55
C ILE A 425 -28.11 -14.02 22.66
N ILE A 426 -26.80 -13.98 22.64
CA ILE A 426 -25.89 -15.12 22.71
C ILE A 426 -25.33 -15.19 24.13
N LYS A 427 -25.70 -16.25 24.87
CA LYS A 427 -25.35 -16.46 26.28
C LYS A 427 -25.07 -17.94 26.57
N ASP A 428 -24.51 -18.23 27.73
CA ASP A 428 -24.08 -19.58 28.14
C ASP A 428 -24.55 -19.97 29.56
N PHE A 429 -25.56 -19.28 30.06
CA PHE A 429 -26.21 -19.56 31.36
C PHE A 429 -27.74 -19.74 31.26
#